data_5cd4a7314a84804306c8add2733dd5e1
#
_entry.id   5cd4a7314a84804306c8add2733dd5e1
#
_cell.length_a   1.000
_cell.length_b   1.000
_cell.length_c   1.000
_cell.angle_alpha   90.00
_cell.angle_beta   90.00
_cell.angle_gamma   90.00
#
_symmetry.space_group_name_H-M   'P 1'
#
loop_
_entity.id
_entity.type
_entity.pdbx_description
1 polymer ?
#
loop_
_entity_poly.entity_id
_entity_poly.type
_entity_poly.pdbx_seq_one_letter_code
_entity_poly.pdbx_strand_id
1 'polypeptide(L)'
;MILTILIFAAGAFYGASALAGARTADARGSLRFAAAGFAAQTLALAWYGFAARNLPTVTAYGLLETIVWLFALIHIALSLATRRRFTGTFSMLPACVLSLLPLGCPMFSGSAEGAAGVGFSAAVGLHAVFAAVAYAFIAVSACCGAIYLKL
;
A
#
# COMPACT_ATOMS: atom_id res chain seq x y z
N MET A 1 -14.95 -11.90 -2.40
CA MET A 1 -15.72 -10.72 -2.83
C MET A 1 -15.42 -9.47 -2.01
N ILE A 2 -15.60 -9.43 -0.69
CA ILE A 2 -15.33 -8.25 0.15
C ILE A 2 -13.89 -7.75 0.00
N LEU A 3 -12.91 -8.64 0.09
CA LEU A 3 -11.50 -8.31 -0.07
C LEU A 3 -11.21 -7.62 -1.41
N THR A 4 -11.72 -8.17 -2.50
CA THR A 4 -11.56 -7.60 -3.86
C THR A 4 -12.13 -6.18 -3.95
N ILE A 5 -13.30 -5.94 -3.35
CA ILE A 5 -13.93 -4.63 -3.32
C ILE A 5 -13.08 -3.62 -2.54
N LEU A 6 -12.56 -4.03 -1.37
CA LEU A 6 -11.73 -3.17 -0.53
C LEU A 6 -10.41 -2.80 -1.21
N ILE A 7 -9.74 -3.76 -1.86
CA ILE A 7 -8.50 -3.52 -2.61
C ILE A 7 -8.77 -2.61 -3.81
N PHE A 8 -9.84 -2.86 -4.57
CA PHE A 8 -10.21 -1.98 -5.67
C PHE A 8 -10.52 -0.56 -5.20
N ALA A 9 -11.24 -0.41 -4.09
CA ALA A 9 -11.51 0.89 -3.49
C ALA A 9 -10.22 1.60 -3.04
N ALA A 10 -9.29 0.89 -2.40
CA ALA A 10 -7.99 1.44 -2.01
C ALA A 10 -7.21 1.93 -3.23
N GLY A 11 -7.08 1.13 -4.28
CA GLY A 11 -6.42 1.50 -5.52
C GLY A 11 -7.08 2.72 -6.19
N ALA A 12 -8.41 2.75 -6.26
CA ALA A 12 -9.15 3.87 -6.83
C ALA A 12 -8.91 5.18 -6.05
N PHE A 13 -8.87 5.12 -4.72
CA PHE A 13 -8.56 6.29 -3.89
C PHE A 13 -7.11 6.74 -4.04
N TYR A 14 -6.13 5.83 -4.16
CA TYR A 14 -4.74 6.19 -4.45
C TYR A 14 -4.61 6.82 -5.85
N GLY A 15 -5.31 6.29 -6.85
CA GLY A 15 -5.39 6.91 -8.19
C GLY A 15 -6.00 8.30 -8.15
N ALA A 16 -7.11 8.49 -7.42
CA ALA A 16 -7.73 9.80 -7.21
C ALA A 16 -6.78 10.77 -6.50
N SER A 17 -6.03 10.30 -5.49
CA SER A 17 -5.00 11.09 -4.81
C SER A 17 -3.90 11.54 -5.77
N ALA A 18 -3.40 10.64 -6.62
CA ALA A 18 -2.38 10.94 -7.63
C ALA A 18 -2.89 11.99 -8.64
N LEU A 19 -4.12 11.84 -9.12
CA LEU A 19 -4.74 12.78 -10.06
C LEU A 19 -5.00 14.15 -9.42
N ALA A 20 -5.48 14.18 -8.18
CA ALA A 20 -5.67 15.43 -7.45
C ALA A 20 -4.33 16.17 -7.26
N GLY A 21 -3.27 15.45 -6.92
CA GLY A 21 -1.93 16.01 -6.81
C GLY A 21 -1.37 16.55 -8.13
N ALA A 22 -1.78 15.97 -9.28
CA ALA A 22 -1.34 16.40 -10.60
C ALA A 22 -2.09 17.63 -11.11
N ARG A 23 -3.41 17.71 -10.86
CA ARG A 23 -4.29 18.72 -11.45
C ARG A 23 -4.39 20.00 -10.65
N THR A 24 -4.31 19.89 -9.35
CA THR A 24 -4.53 21.03 -8.45
C THR A 24 -3.37 21.17 -7.48
N ALA A 25 -3.00 22.43 -7.22
CA ALA A 25 -2.13 22.75 -6.08
C ALA A 25 -2.81 22.42 -4.72
N ASP A 26 -3.95 21.70 -4.72
CA ASP A 26 -4.69 21.34 -3.53
C ASP A 26 -4.12 20.07 -2.87
N ALA A 27 -3.10 20.30 -2.05
CA ALA A 27 -2.50 19.24 -1.23
C ALA A 27 -3.49 18.59 -0.25
N ARG A 28 -4.56 19.30 0.13
CA ARG A 28 -5.55 18.77 1.09
C ARG A 28 -6.46 17.74 0.45
N GLY A 29 -6.89 17.96 -0.79
CA GLY A 29 -7.68 17.00 -1.55
C GLY A 29 -6.92 15.70 -1.78
N SER A 30 -5.67 15.78 -2.26
CA SER A 30 -4.81 14.61 -2.46
C SER A 30 -4.61 13.83 -1.17
N LEU A 31 -4.34 14.49 -0.04
CA LEU A 31 -4.13 13.85 1.25
C LEU A 31 -5.41 13.15 1.77
N ARG A 32 -6.60 13.73 1.55
CA ARG A 32 -7.88 13.11 1.92
C ARG A 32 -8.11 11.81 1.16
N PHE A 33 -7.85 11.80 -0.13
CA PHE A 33 -7.94 10.58 -0.94
C PHE A 33 -6.91 9.54 -0.54
N ALA A 34 -5.66 9.94 -0.25
CA ALA A 34 -4.65 9.03 0.26
C ALA A 34 -5.07 8.40 1.60
N ALA A 35 -5.62 9.18 2.52
CA ALA A 35 -6.13 8.69 3.80
C ALA A 35 -7.32 7.73 3.64
N ALA A 36 -8.23 8.01 2.71
CA ALA A 36 -9.35 7.11 2.41
C ALA A 36 -8.86 5.78 1.82
N GLY A 37 -7.89 5.82 0.90
CA GLY A 37 -7.25 4.61 0.36
C GLY A 37 -6.54 3.80 1.44
N PHE A 38 -5.80 4.47 2.32
CA PHE A 38 -5.14 3.85 3.46
C PHE A 38 -6.13 3.17 4.41
N ALA A 39 -7.26 3.81 4.71
CA ALA A 39 -8.30 3.21 5.54
C ALA A 39 -8.93 1.97 4.88
N ALA A 40 -9.25 2.04 3.58
CA ALA A 40 -9.79 0.90 2.84
C ALA A 40 -8.80 -0.27 2.82
N GLN A 41 -7.51 0.00 2.60
CA GLN A 41 -6.47 -1.02 2.60
C GLN A 41 -6.21 -1.61 3.99
N THR A 42 -6.30 -0.79 5.06
CA THR A 42 -6.24 -1.28 6.44
C THR A 42 -7.35 -2.27 6.72
N LEU A 43 -8.58 -1.98 6.29
CA LEU A 43 -9.71 -2.90 6.42
C LEU A 43 -9.49 -4.17 5.58
N ALA A 44 -8.92 -4.06 4.38
CA ALA A 44 -8.61 -5.21 3.54
C ALA A 44 -7.57 -6.13 4.20
N LEU A 45 -6.48 -5.58 4.74
CA LEU A 45 -5.44 -6.34 5.44
C LEU A 45 -5.97 -6.98 6.73
N ALA A 46 -6.79 -6.25 7.50
CA ALA A 46 -7.42 -6.77 8.70
C ALA A 46 -8.37 -7.94 8.36
N TRP A 47 -9.20 -7.79 7.34
CA TRP A 47 -10.08 -8.85 6.84
C TRP A 47 -9.28 -10.06 6.36
N TYR A 48 -8.21 -9.83 5.60
CA TYR A 48 -7.35 -10.90 5.12
C TYR A 48 -6.70 -11.67 6.27
N GLY A 49 -6.10 -10.97 7.23
CA GLY A 49 -5.48 -11.58 8.41
C GLY A 49 -6.48 -12.37 9.25
N PHE A 50 -7.70 -11.85 9.42
CA PHE A 50 -8.77 -12.54 10.14
C PHE A 50 -9.20 -13.81 9.40
N ALA A 51 -9.41 -13.74 8.08
CA ALA A 51 -9.84 -14.88 7.27
C ALA A 51 -8.75 -15.97 7.18
N ALA A 52 -7.49 -15.57 7.02
CA ALA A 52 -6.34 -16.47 6.95
C ALA A 52 -5.93 -17.02 8.33
N ARG A 53 -6.40 -16.44 9.43
CA ARG A 53 -5.93 -16.69 10.80
C ARG A 53 -4.40 -16.60 10.92
N ASN A 54 -3.81 -15.71 10.15
CA ASN A 54 -2.35 -15.57 10.03
C ASN A 54 -1.98 -14.12 9.72
N LEU A 55 -0.68 -13.79 9.84
CA LEU A 55 -0.19 -12.47 9.45
C LEU A 55 -0.34 -12.28 7.93
N PRO A 56 -0.73 -11.08 7.45
CA PRO A 56 -0.83 -10.81 6.01
C PRO A 56 0.47 -11.09 5.25
N THR A 57 1.62 -10.89 5.90
CA THR A 57 2.96 -11.04 5.31
C THR A 57 3.36 -12.48 4.97
N VAL A 58 2.53 -13.48 5.30
CA VAL A 58 2.80 -14.91 5.04
C VAL A 58 2.70 -15.28 3.56
N THR A 59 1.92 -14.54 2.79
CA THR A 59 1.74 -14.79 1.35
C THR A 59 2.33 -13.65 0.53
N ALA A 60 2.73 -13.94 -0.71
CA ALA A 60 3.21 -12.92 -1.64
C ALA A 60 2.18 -11.80 -1.84
N TYR A 61 0.91 -12.16 -1.91
CA TYR A 61 -0.21 -11.22 -1.94
C TYR A 61 -0.23 -10.29 -0.72
N GLY A 62 -0.30 -10.86 0.47
CA GLY A 62 -0.40 -10.08 1.70
C GLY A 62 0.88 -9.29 1.99
N LEU A 63 2.06 -9.80 1.58
CA LEU A 63 3.32 -9.07 1.67
C LEU A 63 3.30 -7.83 0.78
N LEU A 64 2.88 -7.96 -0.48
CA LEU A 64 2.77 -6.84 -1.41
C LEU A 64 1.81 -5.77 -0.89
N GLU A 65 0.63 -6.17 -0.44
CA GLU A 65 -0.37 -5.26 0.12
C GLU A 65 0.14 -4.57 1.40
N THR A 66 0.93 -5.28 2.22
CA THR A 66 1.56 -4.69 3.41
C THR A 66 2.61 -3.65 3.04
N ILE A 67 3.41 -3.90 1.99
CA ILE A 67 4.39 -2.93 1.47
C ILE A 67 3.67 -1.66 0.98
N VAL A 68 2.59 -1.80 0.21
CA VAL A 68 1.80 -0.66 -0.28
C VAL A 68 1.18 0.10 0.88
N TRP A 69 0.67 -0.59 1.89
CA TRP A 69 0.11 0.01 3.10
C TRP A 69 1.15 0.85 3.87
N LEU A 70 2.35 0.29 4.09
CA LEU A 70 3.46 1.01 4.73
C LEU A 70 3.90 2.21 3.90
N PHE A 71 3.97 2.07 2.58
CA PHE A 71 4.31 3.16 1.69
C PHE A 71 3.29 4.31 1.78
N ALA A 72 1.99 4.00 1.79
CA ALA A 72 0.94 5.00 1.97
C ALA A 72 1.01 5.67 3.36
N LEU A 73 1.28 4.88 4.42
CA LEU A 73 1.47 5.41 5.78
C LEU A 73 2.63 6.40 5.85
N ILE A 74 3.79 6.05 5.28
CA ILE A 74 4.98 6.91 5.26
C ILE A 74 4.67 8.18 4.46
N HIS A 75 4.00 8.07 3.30
CA HIS A 75 3.60 9.23 2.51
C HIS A 75 2.70 10.19 3.30
N ILE A 76 1.68 9.67 3.97
CA ILE A 76 0.76 10.48 4.80
C ILE A 76 1.54 11.15 5.94
N ALA A 77 2.38 10.39 6.67
CA ALA A 77 3.18 10.90 7.76
C ALA A 77 4.14 12.02 7.32
N LEU A 78 4.85 11.84 6.21
CA LEU A 78 5.73 12.85 5.64
C LEU A 78 4.96 14.09 5.18
N SER A 79 3.80 13.90 4.55
CA SER A 79 2.95 15.01 4.09
C SER A 79 2.45 15.87 5.26
N LEU A 80 2.13 15.23 6.39
CA LEU A 80 1.71 15.93 7.61
C LEU A 80 2.89 16.61 8.31
N ALA A 81 4.03 15.93 8.42
CA ALA A 81 5.21 16.43 9.15
C ALA A 81 5.87 17.62 8.43
N THR A 82 6.00 17.54 7.11
CA THR A 82 6.76 18.56 6.36
C THR A 82 5.93 19.76 5.96
N ARG A 83 4.60 19.68 6.05
CA ARG A 83 3.64 20.66 5.53
C ARG A 83 3.92 21.04 4.05
N ARG A 84 4.87 20.37 3.43
CA ARG A 84 5.22 20.58 2.01
C ARG A 84 4.25 19.78 1.16
N ARG A 85 3.94 20.32 -0.01
CA ARG A 85 3.18 19.64 -1.05
C ARG A 85 4.03 18.49 -1.61
N PHE A 86 4.14 17.40 -0.86
CA PHE A 86 4.67 16.17 -1.44
C PHE A 86 3.76 15.83 -2.61
N THR A 87 4.30 15.83 -3.80
CA THR A 87 3.52 15.64 -5.02
C THR A 87 2.93 14.23 -4.98
N GLY A 88 1.68 14.13 -4.49
CA GLY A 88 0.94 12.87 -4.36
C GLY A 88 0.93 12.02 -5.62
N THR A 89 1.12 12.67 -6.78
CA THR A 89 1.23 12.00 -8.07
C THR A 89 2.36 10.97 -8.11
N PHE A 90 3.58 11.35 -7.68
CA PHE A 90 4.75 10.46 -7.79
C PHE A 90 4.73 9.31 -6.78
N SER A 91 4.10 9.50 -5.65
CA SER A 91 4.02 8.47 -4.61
C SER A 91 2.74 7.64 -4.67
N MET A 92 1.59 8.25 -4.95
CA MET A 92 0.32 7.53 -4.93
C MET A 92 0.02 6.78 -6.25
N LEU A 93 0.63 7.15 -7.37
CA LEU A 93 0.49 6.40 -8.61
C LEU A 93 1.11 4.98 -8.50
N PRO A 94 2.35 4.80 -8.01
CA PRO A 94 2.87 3.47 -7.72
C PRO A 94 2.01 2.69 -6.72
N ALA A 95 1.51 3.34 -5.66
CA ALA A 95 0.62 2.69 -4.69
C ALA A 95 -0.67 2.18 -5.35
N CYS A 96 -1.27 2.97 -6.25
CA CYS A 96 -2.44 2.58 -7.04
C CYS A 96 -2.14 1.34 -7.90
N VAL A 97 -1.06 1.38 -8.67
CA VAL A 97 -0.69 0.28 -9.57
C VAL A 97 -0.40 -1.00 -8.79
N LEU A 98 0.41 -0.91 -7.74
CA LEU A 98 0.81 -2.07 -6.93
C LEU A 98 -0.36 -2.67 -6.16
N SER A 99 -1.30 -1.86 -5.66
CA SER A 99 -2.49 -2.35 -4.96
C SER A 99 -3.48 -3.04 -5.92
N LEU A 100 -3.53 -2.64 -7.20
CA LEU A 100 -4.39 -3.28 -8.19
C LEU A 100 -3.74 -4.48 -8.88
N LEU A 101 -2.41 -4.59 -8.84
CA LEU A 101 -1.66 -5.66 -9.50
C LEU A 101 -2.14 -7.07 -9.11
N PRO A 102 -2.43 -7.39 -7.83
CA PRO A 102 -2.90 -8.71 -7.44
C PRO A 102 -4.24 -9.10 -8.05
N LEU A 103 -5.09 -8.14 -8.42
CA LEU A 103 -6.40 -8.41 -9.00
C LEU A 103 -6.30 -8.96 -10.43
N GLY A 104 -5.22 -8.62 -11.14
CA GLY A 104 -5.01 -9.02 -12.54
C GLY A 104 -3.95 -10.12 -12.74
N CYS A 105 -3.20 -10.47 -11.70
CA CYS A 105 -2.07 -11.40 -11.83
C CYS A 105 -2.34 -12.72 -11.09
N PRO A 106 -2.46 -13.86 -11.79
CA PRO A 106 -2.72 -15.17 -11.16
C PRO A 106 -1.70 -15.58 -10.11
N MET A 107 -0.46 -15.08 -10.20
CA MET A 107 0.60 -15.37 -9.26
C MET A 107 0.29 -14.86 -7.84
N PHE A 108 -0.58 -13.86 -7.71
CA PHE A 108 -1.02 -13.30 -6.43
C PHE A 108 -2.42 -13.79 -6.01
N SER A 109 -3.08 -14.65 -6.80
CA SER A 109 -4.43 -15.16 -6.51
C SER A 109 -4.47 -16.20 -5.39
N GLY A 110 -3.39 -16.34 -4.61
CA GLY A 110 -3.34 -17.19 -3.42
C GLY A 110 -4.45 -16.83 -2.45
N SER A 111 -5.45 -17.70 -2.36
CA SER A 111 -6.56 -17.55 -1.42
C SER A 111 -6.04 -17.49 0.02
N ALA A 112 -6.70 -16.73 0.87
CA ALA A 112 -6.44 -16.74 2.31
C ALA A 112 -6.48 -18.18 2.90
N GLU A 113 -7.21 -19.08 2.25
CA GLU A 113 -7.31 -20.51 2.58
C GLU A 113 -6.00 -21.27 2.38
N GLY A 114 -5.21 -20.94 1.34
CA GLY A 114 -3.89 -21.53 1.13
C GLY A 114 -2.86 -21.13 2.20
N ALA A 115 -3.04 -19.98 2.84
CA ALA A 115 -2.18 -19.52 3.93
C ALA A 115 -2.47 -20.19 5.27
N ALA A 116 -3.67 -20.73 5.47
CA ALA A 116 -4.09 -21.35 6.74
C ALA A 116 -3.35 -22.66 7.07
N GLY A 117 -2.70 -23.29 6.09
CA GLY A 117 -1.97 -24.56 6.26
C GLY A 117 -0.44 -24.40 6.40
N VAL A 118 0.10 -23.19 6.24
CA VAL A 118 1.54 -22.97 6.31
C VAL A 118 1.95 -22.77 7.77
N GLY A 119 2.62 -23.78 8.36
CA GLY A 119 3.23 -23.69 9.68
C GLY A 119 4.32 -22.59 9.66
N PHE A 120 4.00 -21.42 10.17
CA PHE A 120 4.89 -20.27 10.14
C PHE A 120 5.69 -20.18 11.44
N SER A 121 7.00 -20.19 11.36
CA SER A 121 7.80 -19.85 12.52
C SER A 121 7.74 -18.33 12.75
N ALA A 122 7.67 -17.91 14.02
CA ALA A 122 7.68 -16.48 14.39
C ALA A 122 8.88 -15.73 13.77
N ALA A 123 10.00 -16.40 13.59
CA ALA A 123 11.22 -15.84 12.98
C ALA A 123 11.00 -15.46 11.50
N VAL A 124 10.33 -16.30 10.73
CA VAL A 124 10.03 -16.01 9.31
C VAL A 124 9.02 -14.88 9.19
N GLY A 125 8.00 -14.85 10.06
CA GLY A 125 7.05 -13.74 10.11
C GLY A 125 7.72 -12.41 10.43
N LEU A 126 8.61 -12.39 11.40
CA LEU A 126 9.36 -11.20 11.77
C LEU A 126 10.29 -10.73 10.63
N HIS A 127 10.99 -11.68 9.98
CA HIS A 127 11.81 -11.37 8.81
C HIS A 127 10.98 -10.74 7.67
N ALA A 128 9.81 -11.28 7.38
CA ALA A 128 8.92 -10.74 6.35
C ALA A 128 8.44 -9.32 6.68
N VAL A 129 8.15 -9.03 7.96
CA VAL A 129 7.78 -7.67 8.40
C VAL A 129 8.96 -6.70 8.22
N PHE A 130 10.16 -7.06 8.64
CA PHE A 130 11.35 -6.22 8.43
C PHE A 130 11.64 -5.99 6.94
N ALA A 131 11.50 -7.02 6.11
CA ALA A 131 11.65 -6.89 4.66
C ALA A 131 10.61 -5.93 4.08
N ALA A 132 9.35 -6.03 4.48
CA ALA A 132 8.28 -5.12 4.04
C ALA A 132 8.59 -3.67 4.40
N VAL A 133 9.04 -3.41 5.63
CA VAL A 133 9.46 -2.08 6.08
C VAL A 133 10.62 -1.55 5.24
N ALA A 134 11.66 -2.37 5.02
CA ALA A 134 12.81 -1.99 4.20
C ALA A 134 12.42 -1.64 2.76
N TYR A 135 11.58 -2.45 2.11
CA TYR A 135 11.10 -2.18 0.76
C TYR A 135 10.24 -0.92 0.69
N ALA A 136 9.41 -0.65 1.70
CA ALA A 136 8.62 0.59 1.76
C ALA A 136 9.53 1.83 1.84
N PHE A 137 10.60 1.79 2.64
CA PHE A 137 11.58 2.87 2.72
C PHE A 137 12.36 3.05 1.40
N ILE A 138 12.76 1.97 0.75
CA ILE A 138 13.42 2.03 -0.57
C ILE A 138 12.48 2.69 -1.60
N ALA A 139 11.21 2.31 -1.64
CA ALA A 139 10.23 2.89 -2.55
C ALA A 139 10.03 4.40 -2.30
N VAL A 140 9.92 4.82 -1.03
CA VAL A 140 9.83 6.24 -0.67
C VAL A 140 11.10 6.98 -1.10
N SER A 141 12.28 6.44 -0.85
CA SER A 141 13.56 7.03 -1.24
C SER A 141 13.67 7.20 -2.75
N ALA A 142 13.24 6.19 -3.52
CA ALA A 142 13.21 6.27 -4.98
C ALA A 142 12.26 7.38 -5.47
N CYS A 143 11.08 7.51 -4.87
CA CYS A 143 10.15 8.59 -5.18
C CYS A 143 10.74 9.97 -4.86
N CYS A 144 11.41 10.11 -3.72
CA CYS A 144 12.10 11.36 -3.35
C CYS A 144 13.22 11.69 -4.33
N GLY A 145 14.01 10.70 -4.73
CA GLY A 145 15.08 10.85 -5.72
C GLY A 145 14.52 11.29 -7.09
N ALA A 146 13.43 10.70 -7.55
CA ALA A 146 12.78 11.05 -8.80
C ALA A 146 12.24 12.49 -8.78
N ILE A 147 11.72 12.95 -7.64
CA ILE A 147 11.28 14.34 -7.46
C ILE A 147 12.48 15.29 -7.50
N TYR A 148 13.58 14.94 -6.82
CA TYR A 148 14.79 15.74 -6.80
C TYR A 148 15.41 15.92 -8.19
N LEU A 149 15.40 14.87 -9.02
CA LEU A 149 15.93 14.92 -10.39
C LEU A 149 15.07 15.74 -11.35
N LYS A 150 13.84 16.07 -10.98
CA LYS A 150 12.91 16.86 -11.78
C LYS A 150 12.91 18.35 -11.44
N LEU A 151 13.53 18.71 -10.34
CA LEU A 151 13.74 20.10 -9.89
C LEU A 151 15.02 20.68 -10.48
#